data_abb79498a1b01d0325ba93de620b195a
#
_entry.id   abb79498a1b01d0325ba93de620b195a
#
_cell.length_a   1.000
_cell.length_b   1.000
_cell.length_c   1.000
_cell.angle_alpha   90.00
_cell.angle_beta   90.00
_cell.angle_gamma   90.00
#
_symmetry.space_group_name_H-M   'P 1'
#
loop_
_entity.id
_entity.type
_entity.pdbx_description
1 polymer ?
#
loop_
_entity_poly.entity_id
_entity_poly.type
_entity_poly.pdbx_seq_one_letter_code
_entity_poly.pdbx_strand_id
1 'polypeptide(L)'
;EYANKSSNSFSDFTDYLMKSVNLNLQKSKLKRFAKNIFARDFRIPRSSYAWDYYSNQPYVLNNKKLKRKIALMSWFANLKIIISSAYALFLGPYFYIKNNKLSENKIDSFGLCVNLDKPVNSQKLISNDELTEMIEELAVNNILVRIPLADFDNIEKYFRFIKNLQDRNVLVCILQDREHIEEKYLTKQRLDYIFSNLSNEVNTFQIGNSINRKKWAFVSIDEYFSFFKIAYDLKNDKFPNIKLLGSNIIDFDLPFFARSIFHFKSIFYDGIATQLYVDRRGGPEEKQLGFDTVSKIKAYAALASASRNTENELYITEVNWPLQEMSVWSPSAEYLIEESLQARYMIRYYLLMLASGKVKKCFWHQLVAPGYGLVNNLDGKIKKRDAYFCFKHLISIFSDSKTKKFIQEKNLYCLIVEKEETIIEAVWSNDGNA
;
A
#
# COMPACT_ATOMS: atom_id res chain seq x y z
N GLU A 1 -28.22 16.96 -16.67
CA GLU A 1 -29.51 16.23 -16.55
C GLU A 1 -29.36 14.75 -16.22
N TYR A 2 -28.27 14.06 -16.58
CA TYR A 2 -28.07 12.64 -16.26
C TYR A 2 -27.64 12.35 -14.81
N ALA A 3 -27.08 13.32 -14.09
CA ALA A 3 -26.65 13.17 -12.70
C ALA A 3 -27.80 13.16 -11.67
N ASN A 4 -28.96 13.71 -12.02
CA ASN A 4 -30.12 13.77 -11.12
C ASN A 4 -31.04 12.53 -11.18
N LYS A 5 -30.95 11.71 -12.25
CA LYS A 5 -31.79 10.51 -12.37
C LYS A 5 -31.33 9.32 -11.52
N SER A 6 -30.04 9.22 -11.18
CA SER A 6 -29.52 8.09 -10.39
C SER A 6 -29.80 8.21 -8.87
N SER A 7 -30.02 9.42 -8.37
CA SER A 7 -30.40 9.62 -6.95
C SER A 7 -31.85 9.22 -6.66
N ASN A 8 -32.73 9.41 -7.63
CA ASN A 8 -34.15 9.07 -7.45
C ASN A 8 -34.41 7.56 -7.52
N SER A 9 -33.69 6.80 -8.35
CA SER A 9 -33.90 5.35 -8.47
C SER A 9 -33.49 4.56 -7.22
N PHE A 10 -32.56 5.06 -6.43
CA PHE A 10 -32.14 4.41 -5.19
C PHE A 10 -33.07 4.73 -4.02
N SER A 11 -33.63 5.94 -4.00
CA SER A 11 -34.72 6.31 -3.09
C SER A 11 -35.98 5.46 -3.36
N ASP A 12 -36.32 5.28 -4.62
CA ASP A 12 -37.47 4.48 -5.04
C ASP A 12 -37.31 2.99 -4.74
N PHE A 13 -36.10 2.44 -4.86
CA PHE A 13 -35.80 1.05 -4.49
C PHE A 13 -35.84 0.81 -2.99
N THR A 14 -35.35 1.75 -2.18
CA THR A 14 -35.46 1.67 -0.71
C THR A 14 -36.90 1.84 -0.24
N ASP A 15 -37.70 2.69 -0.89
CA ASP A 15 -39.12 2.84 -0.61
C ASP A 15 -39.94 1.60 -1.05
N TYR A 16 -39.55 0.95 -2.14
CA TYR A 16 -40.16 -0.31 -2.59
C TYR A 16 -39.84 -1.47 -1.63
N LEU A 17 -38.59 -1.60 -1.17
CA LEU A 17 -38.21 -2.58 -0.14
C LEU A 17 -38.92 -2.34 1.18
N MET A 18 -39.12 -1.10 1.57
CA MET A 18 -39.86 -0.73 2.79
C MET A 18 -41.38 -1.00 2.68
N LYS A 19 -41.95 -0.93 1.47
CA LYS A 19 -43.35 -1.26 1.19
C LYS A 19 -43.57 -2.78 1.09
N SER A 20 -42.60 -3.54 0.62
CA SER A 20 -42.71 -4.99 0.45
C SER A 20 -42.50 -5.78 1.75
N VAL A 21 -41.82 -5.21 2.73
CA VAL A 21 -41.67 -5.77 4.07
C VAL A 21 -42.71 -5.12 4.95
N ASN A 22 -43.82 -5.80 5.15
CA ASN A 22 -44.96 -5.40 5.97
C ASN A 22 -44.61 -5.40 7.48
N LEU A 23 -43.62 -4.57 7.84
CA LEU A 23 -43.17 -4.36 9.21
C LEU A 23 -43.88 -3.10 9.74
N ASN A 24 -44.90 -3.30 10.58
CA ASN A 24 -45.57 -2.29 11.42
C ASN A 24 -44.59 -1.70 12.48
N LEU A 25 -43.35 -1.38 12.09
CA LEU A 25 -42.38 -0.66 12.90
C LEU A 25 -42.60 0.83 12.70
N GLN A 26 -42.93 1.52 13.77
CA GLN A 26 -43.14 2.96 13.79
C GLN A 26 -42.14 3.70 12.92
N LYS A 27 -42.57 4.22 11.76
CA LYS A 27 -41.77 4.99 10.77
C LYS A 27 -40.84 6.05 11.42
N SER A 28 -41.25 6.60 12.58
CA SER A 28 -40.51 7.54 13.35
C SER A 28 -39.26 6.95 14.02
N LYS A 29 -39.29 5.73 14.54
CA LYS A 29 -38.16 5.04 15.16
C LYS A 29 -37.11 4.60 14.11
N LEU A 30 -37.59 4.09 12.96
CA LEU A 30 -36.69 3.71 11.85
C LEU A 30 -36.05 4.93 11.19
N LYS A 31 -36.82 6.02 10.96
CA LYS A 31 -36.26 7.28 10.46
C LYS A 31 -35.25 7.89 11.44
N ARG A 32 -35.53 7.82 12.75
CA ARG A 32 -34.60 8.32 13.79
C ARG A 32 -33.36 7.42 13.93
N PHE A 33 -33.53 6.09 13.80
CA PHE A 33 -32.45 5.12 13.78
C PHE A 33 -31.58 5.30 12.51
N ALA A 34 -32.21 5.40 11.33
CA ALA A 34 -31.53 5.69 10.07
C ALA A 34 -30.83 7.06 10.12
N LYS A 35 -31.51 8.12 10.59
CA LYS A 35 -30.92 9.46 10.74
C LYS A 35 -29.71 9.46 11.69
N ASN A 36 -29.75 8.67 12.77
CA ASN A 36 -28.63 8.52 13.69
C ASN A 36 -27.49 7.63 13.14
N ILE A 37 -27.79 6.65 12.27
CA ILE A 37 -26.78 5.84 11.56
C ILE A 37 -26.18 6.60 10.39
N PHE A 38 -26.99 7.41 9.69
CA PHE A 38 -26.62 8.18 8.51
C PHE A 38 -26.29 9.65 8.83
N ALA A 39 -26.26 10.05 10.13
CA ALA A 39 -25.86 11.39 10.49
C ALA A 39 -24.46 11.67 9.92
N ARG A 40 -24.41 12.54 8.93
CA ARG A 40 -23.18 12.97 8.23
C ARG A 40 -22.13 13.60 9.14
N ASP A 41 -22.48 13.86 10.41
CA ASP A 41 -21.64 14.58 11.39
C ASP A 41 -21.06 13.69 12.50
N PHE A 42 -21.00 12.37 12.30
CA PHE A 42 -20.32 11.55 13.27
C PHE A 42 -18.80 11.72 13.14
N ARG A 43 -18.25 12.55 13.99
CA ARG A 43 -16.80 12.68 14.14
C ARG A 43 -16.30 11.64 15.15
N ILE A 44 -15.26 10.92 14.77
CA ILE A 44 -14.52 10.09 15.72
C ILE A 44 -13.65 11.02 16.54
N PRO A 45 -13.70 10.96 17.88
CA PRO A 45 -12.84 11.81 18.70
C PRO A 45 -11.37 11.65 18.28
N ARG A 46 -10.68 12.74 17.98
CA ARG A 46 -9.25 12.74 17.61
C ARG A 46 -8.40 12.04 18.67
N SER A 47 -8.75 12.21 19.96
CA SER A 47 -8.15 11.50 21.09
C SER A 47 -8.26 9.97 21.01
N SER A 48 -9.07 9.43 20.09
CA SER A 48 -9.16 7.97 19.85
C SER A 48 -8.02 7.41 19.00
N TYR A 49 -7.22 8.29 18.41
CA TYR A 49 -6.04 7.94 17.62
C TYR A 49 -4.82 8.66 18.20
N ALA A 50 -3.70 7.93 18.27
CA ALA A 50 -2.38 8.48 18.58
C ALA A 50 -1.42 8.08 17.46
N TRP A 51 -0.39 8.91 17.23
CA TRP A 51 0.67 8.53 16.32
C TRP A 51 1.61 7.56 17.01
N ASP A 52 1.83 6.40 16.40
CA ASP A 52 2.80 5.42 16.87
C ASP A 52 4.15 5.66 16.19
N TYR A 53 5.09 6.22 16.92
CA TYR A 53 6.43 6.53 16.42
C TYR A 53 7.30 5.28 16.21
N TYR A 54 6.96 4.13 16.80
CA TYR A 54 7.70 2.88 16.60
C TYR A 54 7.42 2.25 15.24
N SER A 55 6.16 2.31 14.80
CA SER A 55 5.73 1.75 13.52
C SER A 55 5.37 2.83 12.48
N ASN A 56 5.55 4.10 12.82
CA ASN A 56 5.27 5.27 12.00
C ASN A 56 3.88 5.22 11.34
N GLN A 57 2.85 5.10 12.15
CA GLN A 57 1.45 4.97 11.71
C GLN A 57 0.49 5.56 12.74
N PRO A 58 -0.73 5.97 12.34
CA PRO A 58 -1.78 6.27 13.31
C PRO A 58 -2.24 4.98 14.00
N TYR A 59 -2.45 5.05 15.30
CA TYR A 59 -2.87 3.91 16.11
C TYR A 59 -4.23 4.17 16.76
N VAL A 60 -5.14 3.20 16.67
CA VAL A 60 -6.46 3.29 17.32
C VAL A 60 -6.34 2.88 18.79
N LEU A 61 -6.60 3.78 19.70
CA LEU A 61 -6.67 3.51 21.12
C LEU A 61 -7.79 2.47 21.39
N ASN A 62 -7.57 1.61 22.41
CA ASN A 62 -8.47 0.50 22.70
C ASN A 62 -9.79 0.96 23.33
N ASN A 63 -10.77 1.31 22.50
CA ASN A 63 -12.11 1.74 22.92
C ASN A 63 -13.19 0.81 22.32
N LYS A 64 -13.69 -0.14 23.14
CA LYS A 64 -14.70 -1.12 22.72
C LYS A 64 -16.00 -0.49 22.21
N LYS A 65 -16.47 0.61 22.85
CA LYS A 65 -17.70 1.32 22.43
C LYS A 65 -17.50 1.96 21.05
N LEU A 66 -16.37 2.61 20.84
CA LEU A 66 -16.01 3.20 19.56
C LEU A 66 -15.91 2.14 18.46
N LYS A 67 -15.22 1.01 18.73
CA LYS A 67 -15.11 -0.11 17.76
C LYS A 67 -16.48 -0.65 17.34
N ARG A 68 -17.40 -0.83 18.28
CA ARG A 68 -18.79 -1.25 17.97
C ARG A 68 -19.53 -0.22 17.12
N LYS A 69 -19.41 1.07 17.45
CA LYS A 69 -20.04 2.15 16.70
C LYS A 69 -19.49 2.24 15.27
N ILE A 70 -18.18 2.14 15.09
CA ILE A 70 -17.52 2.07 13.78
C ILE A 70 -18.03 0.87 12.97
N ALA A 71 -18.16 -0.31 13.59
CA ALA A 71 -18.66 -1.52 12.91
C ALA A 71 -20.09 -1.34 12.42
N LEU A 72 -20.97 -0.75 13.22
CA LEU A 72 -22.36 -0.43 12.83
C LEU A 72 -22.41 0.58 11.68
N MET A 73 -21.56 1.60 11.69
CA MET A 73 -21.52 2.61 10.63
C MET A 73 -20.95 2.08 9.32
N SER A 74 -20.04 1.11 9.37
CA SER A 74 -19.41 0.53 8.18
C SER A 74 -20.20 -0.59 7.52
N TRP A 75 -21.38 -0.99 8.03
CA TRP A 75 -22.13 -2.13 7.48
C TRP A 75 -22.58 -1.91 6.02
N PHE A 76 -23.01 -0.69 5.66
CA PHE A 76 -23.35 -0.34 4.28
C PHE A 76 -22.13 -0.34 3.35
N ALA A 77 -20.99 0.10 3.84
CA ALA A 77 -19.74 0.01 3.10
C ALA A 77 -19.35 -1.45 2.85
N ASN A 78 -19.58 -2.32 3.85
CA ASN A 78 -19.36 -3.76 3.73
C ASN A 78 -20.29 -4.41 2.69
N LEU A 79 -21.56 -4.00 2.61
CA LEU A 79 -22.49 -4.47 1.57
C LEU A 79 -21.98 -4.11 0.16
N LYS A 80 -21.49 -2.89 -0.04
CA LYS A 80 -20.87 -2.47 -1.31
C LYS A 80 -19.63 -3.28 -1.65
N ILE A 81 -18.86 -3.71 -0.65
CA ILE A 81 -17.72 -4.61 -0.85
C ILE A 81 -18.18 -5.95 -1.42
N ILE A 82 -19.27 -6.53 -0.90
CA ILE A 82 -19.83 -7.80 -1.41
C ILE A 82 -20.21 -7.68 -2.89
N ILE A 83 -20.88 -6.59 -3.27
CA ILE A 83 -21.29 -6.35 -4.68
C ILE A 83 -20.07 -6.22 -5.59
N SER A 84 -19.06 -5.43 -5.18
CA SER A 84 -17.83 -5.28 -5.96
C SER A 84 -17.03 -6.58 -6.06
N SER A 85 -17.06 -7.42 -5.02
CA SER A 85 -16.43 -8.74 -5.00
C SER A 85 -17.11 -9.69 -5.98
N ALA A 86 -18.45 -9.71 -6.05
CA ALA A 86 -19.17 -10.51 -7.03
C ALA A 86 -18.77 -10.10 -8.46
N TYR A 87 -18.71 -8.80 -8.74
CA TYR A 87 -18.27 -8.31 -10.04
C TYR A 87 -16.83 -8.75 -10.38
N ALA A 88 -15.93 -8.68 -9.40
CA ALA A 88 -14.54 -9.13 -9.56
C ALA A 88 -14.43 -10.65 -9.80
N LEU A 89 -15.27 -11.47 -9.16
CA LEU A 89 -15.30 -12.91 -9.36
C LEU A 89 -15.74 -13.29 -10.78
N PHE A 90 -16.64 -12.53 -11.39
CA PHE A 90 -17.07 -12.77 -12.78
C PHE A 90 -16.02 -12.33 -13.82
N LEU A 91 -15.41 -11.19 -13.63
CA LEU A 91 -14.44 -10.62 -14.59
C LEU A 91 -13.00 -11.07 -14.35
N GLY A 92 -12.64 -11.30 -13.10
CA GLY A 92 -11.26 -11.63 -12.71
C GLY A 92 -10.65 -12.79 -13.48
N PRO A 93 -11.32 -13.96 -13.63
CA PRO A 93 -10.77 -15.11 -14.36
C PRO A 93 -10.48 -14.81 -15.83
N TYR A 94 -11.35 -14.08 -16.51
CA TYR A 94 -11.13 -13.69 -17.91
C TYR A 94 -9.88 -12.82 -18.06
N PHE A 95 -9.76 -11.76 -17.25
CA PHE A 95 -8.60 -10.88 -17.32
C PHE A 95 -7.32 -11.53 -16.80
N TYR A 96 -7.43 -12.45 -15.84
CA TYR A 96 -6.31 -13.24 -15.35
C TYR A 96 -5.67 -14.08 -16.47
N ILE A 97 -6.49 -14.77 -17.27
CA ILE A 97 -6.02 -15.56 -18.42
C ILE A 97 -5.46 -14.64 -19.51
N LYS A 98 -6.18 -13.57 -19.85
CA LYS A 98 -5.78 -12.63 -20.89
C LYS A 98 -4.44 -11.95 -20.61
N ASN A 99 -4.17 -11.65 -19.35
CA ASN A 99 -2.98 -10.89 -18.93
C ASN A 99 -1.83 -11.77 -18.41
N ASN A 100 -1.84 -13.07 -18.68
CA ASN A 100 -0.83 -14.00 -18.13
C ASN A 100 0.54 -13.97 -18.84
N LYS A 101 0.78 -13.03 -19.76
CA LYS A 101 2.07 -12.88 -20.44
C LYS A 101 3.11 -12.28 -19.50
N LEU A 102 4.37 -12.72 -19.62
CA LEU A 102 5.52 -12.10 -18.98
C LEU A 102 5.77 -10.71 -19.58
N SER A 103 6.39 -9.84 -18.80
CA SER A 103 6.81 -8.54 -19.29
C SER A 103 8.07 -8.68 -20.16
N GLU A 104 8.09 -8.02 -21.31
CA GLU A 104 9.27 -7.94 -22.19
C GLU A 104 10.17 -6.75 -21.85
N ASN A 105 9.75 -5.92 -20.89
CA ASN A 105 10.49 -4.74 -20.46
C ASN A 105 11.70 -5.12 -19.60
N LYS A 106 12.72 -4.25 -19.63
CA LYS A 106 13.84 -4.34 -18.68
C LYS A 106 13.37 -4.20 -17.25
N ILE A 107 13.97 -4.97 -16.36
CA ILE A 107 13.68 -4.92 -14.92
C ILE A 107 14.29 -3.64 -14.33
N ASP A 108 13.41 -2.76 -13.85
CA ASP A 108 13.72 -1.59 -13.04
C ASP A 108 12.74 -1.53 -11.86
N SER A 109 12.52 -2.69 -11.23
CA SER A 109 11.45 -2.83 -10.24
C SER A 109 11.94 -2.74 -8.80
N PHE A 110 13.25 -2.74 -8.56
CA PHE A 110 13.81 -2.69 -7.21
C PHE A 110 13.69 -1.30 -6.61
N GLY A 111 13.06 -1.21 -5.45
CA GLY A 111 12.86 0.03 -4.73
C GLY A 111 13.08 -0.11 -3.23
N LEU A 112 13.36 0.99 -2.58
CA LEU A 112 13.65 1.07 -1.16
C LEU A 112 12.81 2.16 -0.50
N CYS A 113 12.14 1.83 0.60
CA CYS A 113 11.44 2.81 1.43
C CYS A 113 12.41 3.46 2.41
N VAL A 114 12.35 4.78 2.52
CA VAL A 114 13.12 5.58 3.47
C VAL A 114 12.17 6.42 4.31
N ASN A 115 12.29 6.32 5.61
CA ASN A 115 11.58 7.14 6.57
C ASN A 115 12.55 8.11 7.24
N LEU A 116 12.12 9.36 7.40
CA LEU A 116 12.86 10.39 8.12
C LEU A 116 12.30 10.55 9.54
N ASP A 117 12.22 9.44 10.26
CA ASP A 117 11.60 9.40 11.59
C ASP A 117 12.48 10.07 12.64
N LYS A 118 11.83 10.60 13.66
CA LYS A 118 12.55 11.04 14.86
C LYS A 118 13.04 9.77 15.59
N PRO A 119 14.30 9.74 16.00
CA PRO A 119 14.80 8.61 16.79
C PRO A 119 14.04 8.52 18.11
N VAL A 120 13.75 7.29 18.50
CA VAL A 120 13.03 6.96 19.75
C VAL A 120 13.97 6.18 20.65
N ASN A 121 14.03 6.55 21.94
CA ASN A 121 14.88 5.88 22.92
C ASN A 121 16.38 5.81 22.53
N SER A 122 16.94 4.59 22.44
CA SER A 122 18.36 4.33 22.13
C SER A 122 18.70 4.37 20.64
N GLN A 123 17.78 4.81 19.77
CA GLN A 123 18.06 4.93 18.33
C GLN A 123 19.04 6.05 18.04
N LYS A 124 20.04 5.77 17.20
CA LYS A 124 20.89 6.80 16.62
C LYS A 124 20.10 7.58 15.57
N LEU A 125 20.19 8.91 15.62
CA LEU A 125 19.75 9.75 14.50
C LEU A 125 20.68 9.51 13.32
N ILE A 126 20.10 9.14 12.20
CA ILE A 126 20.83 8.99 10.94
C ILE A 126 20.70 10.31 10.16
N SER A 127 21.81 10.87 9.75
CA SER A 127 21.82 12.08 8.93
C SER A 127 21.34 11.82 7.50
N ASN A 128 20.94 12.86 6.78
CA ASN A 128 20.59 12.76 5.37
C ASN A 128 21.75 12.22 4.54
N ASP A 129 22.98 12.64 4.85
CA ASP A 129 24.19 12.21 4.14
C ASP A 129 24.43 10.70 4.35
N GLU A 130 24.33 10.20 5.60
CA GLU A 130 24.43 8.77 5.90
C GLU A 130 23.34 7.95 5.18
N LEU A 131 22.10 8.48 5.06
CA LEU A 131 21.03 7.83 4.29
C LEU A 131 21.38 7.79 2.80
N THR A 132 21.86 8.89 2.26
CA THR A 132 22.25 9.01 0.84
C THR A 132 23.42 8.08 0.51
N GLU A 133 24.47 8.04 1.32
CA GLU A 133 25.58 7.11 1.18
C GLU A 133 25.13 5.64 1.13
N MET A 134 24.21 5.24 2.01
CA MET A 134 23.67 3.89 2.01
C MET A 134 22.83 3.59 0.75
N ILE A 135 22.07 4.56 0.24
CA ILE A 135 21.31 4.45 -1.00
C ILE A 135 22.25 4.30 -2.21
N GLU A 136 23.31 5.09 -2.25
CA GLU A 136 24.36 5.01 -3.29
C GLU A 136 25.07 3.66 -3.26
N GLU A 137 25.48 3.20 -2.08
CA GLU A 137 26.12 1.90 -1.92
C GLU A 137 25.23 0.73 -2.38
N LEU A 138 23.91 0.81 -2.14
CA LEU A 138 22.94 -0.17 -2.61
C LEU A 138 22.70 -0.09 -4.13
N ALA A 139 23.11 0.99 -4.79
CA ALA A 139 22.83 1.28 -6.20
C ALA A 139 21.32 1.20 -6.54
N VAL A 140 20.45 1.56 -5.60
CA VAL A 140 18.99 1.53 -5.78
C VAL A 140 18.50 2.83 -6.40
N ASN A 141 17.77 2.73 -7.52
CA ASN A 141 17.30 3.91 -8.26
C ASN A 141 15.91 4.38 -7.83
N ASN A 142 15.09 3.51 -7.27
CA ASN A 142 13.70 3.83 -6.92
C ASN A 142 13.59 4.01 -5.41
N ILE A 143 13.26 5.20 -4.95
CA ILE A 143 13.16 5.53 -3.53
C ILE A 143 11.74 5.94 -3.20
N LEU A 144 11.15 5.32 -2.18
CA LEU A 144 9.87 5.73 -1.61
C LEU A 144 10.14 6.50 -0.33
N VAL A 145 9.73 7.77 -0.30
CA VAL A 145 9.82 8.62 0.90
C VAL A 145 8.43 8.79 1.49
N ARG A 146 8.29 8.49 2.78
CA ARG A 146 7.01 8.63 3.49
C ARG A 146 6.94 10.02 4.14
N ILE A 147 5.84 10.75 3.89
CA ILE A 147 5.55 12.05 4.49
C ILE A 147 4.27 11.94 5.32
N PRO A 148 4.37 11.83 6.65
CA PRO A 148 3.21 11.89 7.53
C PRO A 148 2.62 13.30 7.56
N LEU A 149 1.33 13.47 7.28
CA LEU A 149 0.65 14.75 7.46
C LEU A 149 0.64 15.21 8.92
N ALA A 150 0.73 14.26 9.87
CA ALA A 150 0.89 14.55 11.29
C ALA A 150 2.22 15.23 11.64
N ASP A 151 3.25 15.10 10.80
CA ASP A 151 4.59 15.71 10.99
C ASP A 151 4.82 16.93 10.08
N PHE A 152 3.74 17.56 9.64
CA PHE A 152 3.79 18.68 8.69
C PHE A 152 4.63 19.87 9.18
N ASP A 153 4.68 20.10 10.47
CA ASP A 153 5.50 21.19 11.05
C ASP A 153 7.00 21.01 10.78
N ASN A 154 7.42 19.78 10.45
CA ASN A 154 8.79 19.45 10.08
C ASN A 154 8.93 19.13 8.57
N ILE A 155 8.02 19.62 7.72
CA ILE A 155 7.93 19.24 6.29
C ILE A 155 9.22 19.52 5.51
N GLU A 156 9.94 20.57 5.87
CA GLU A 156 11.17 21.01 5.22
C GLU A 156 12.32 19.96 5.26
N LYS A 157 12.31 19.08 6.29
CA LYS A 157 13.31 18.00 6.36
C LYS A 157 13.10 16.99 5.21
N TYR A 158 11.83 16.71 4.87
CA TYR A 158 11.48 15.80 3.76
C TYR A 158 11.83 16.43 2.42
N PHE A 159 11.53 17.72 2.23
CA PHE A 159 11.84 18.43 0.99
C PHE A 159 13.35 18.47 0.74
N ARG A 160 14.15 18.80 1.76
CA ARG A 160 15.62 18.81 1.64
C ARG A 160 16.16 17.43 1.29
N PHE A 161 15.67 16.37 1.96
CA PHE A 161 16.09 15.01 1.66
C PHE A 161 15.73 14.60 0.22
N ILE A 162 14.49 14.84 -0.20
CA ILE A 162 14.02 14.49 -1.55
C ILE A 162 14.84 15.24 -2.63
N LYS A 163 15.12 16.52 -2.42
CA LYS A 163 15.93 17.32 -3.34
C LYS A 163 17.38 16.83 -3.46
N ASN A 164 17.91 16.20 -2.41
CA ASN A 164 19.24 15.58 -2.48
C ASN A 164 19.24 14.25 -3.29
N LEU A 165 18.08 13.71 -3.62
CA LEU A 165 17.93 12.47 -4.41
C LEU A 165 17.68 12.75 -5.91
N GLN A 166 18.19 13.85 -6.47
CA GLN A 166 17.89 14.36 -7.83
C GLN A 166 18.07 13.33 -8.95
N ASP A 167 19.03 12.39 -8.80
CA ASP A 167 19.32 11.35 -9.80
C ASP A 167 18.51 10.06 -9.56
N ARG A 168 17.52 10.08 -8.67
CA ARG A 168 16.71 8.91 -8.30
C ARG A 168 15.24 9.10 -8.69
N ASN A 169 14.57 8.00 -8.96
CA ASN A 169 13.13 7.97 -9.15
C ASN A 169 12.43 8.00 -7.79
N VAL A 170 11.97 9.16 -7.36
CA VAL A 170 11.31 9.31 -6.06
C VAL A 170 9.80 9.13 -6.18
N LEU A 171 9.24 8.27 -5.33
CA LEU A 171 7.82 8.15 -5.04
C LEU A 171 7.57 8.69 -3.64
N VAL A 172 6.67 9.66 -3.51
CA VAL A 172 6.29 10.19 -2.21
C VAL A 172 5.00 9.53 -1.72
N CYS A 173 5.05 8.91 -0.54
CA CYS A 173 3.86 8.34 0.11
C CYS A 173 3.32 9.30 1.17
N ILE A 174 2.16 9.89 0.91
CA ILE A 174 1.46 10.77 1.86
C ILE A 174 0.71 9.91 2.86
N LEU A 175 1.12 9.97 4.13
CA LEU A 175 0.46 9.25 5.22
C LEU A 175 -0.61 10.11 5.87
N GLN A 176 -1.81 9.57 5.93
CA GLN A 176 -2.95 10.18 6.59
C GLN A 176 -2.92 9.99 8.11
N ASP A 177 -3.62 10.85 8.79
CA ASP A 177 -4.07 10.69 10.17
C ASP A 177 -5.54 11.06 10.30
N ARG A 178 -6.13 10.92 11.49
CA ARG A 178 -7.56 11.16 11.67
C ARG A 178 -7.94 12.62 11.47
N GLU A 179 -7.10 13.56 11.86
CA GLU A 179 -7.35 14.97 11.68
C GLU A 179 -7.49 15.36 10.22
N HIS A 180 -6.54 14.92 9.40
CA HIS A 180 -6.54 15.24 7.97
C HIS A 180 -7.65 14.53 7.19
N ILE A 181 -8.11 13.35 7.65
CA ILE A 181 -9.28 12.69 7.04
C ILE A 181 -10.55 13.51 7.29
N GLU A 182 -10.70 14.11 8.48
CA GLU A 182 -11.88 14.87 8.88
C GLU A 182 -11.85 16.32 8.39
N GLU A 183 -10.70 17.00 8.44
CA GLU A 183 -10.54 18.40 8.09
C GLU A 183 -10.06 18.58 6.65
N LYS A 184 -11.00 18.47 5.71
CA LYS A 184 -10.73 18.51 4.26
C LYS A 184 -10.01 19.76 3.79
N TYR A 185 -10.32 20.92 4.39
CA TYR A 185 -9.67 22.18 4.04
C TYR A 185 -8.20 22.16 4.44
N LEU A 186 -7.89 21.71 5.65
CA LEU A 186 -6.51 21.55 6.12
C LEU A 186 -5.73 20.58 5.21
N THR A 187 -6.34 19.47 4.86
CA THR A 187 -5.74 18.48 3.94
C THR A 187 -5.46 19.09 2.58
N LYS A 188 -6.40 19.86 2.03
CA LYS A 188 -6.20 20.56 0.75
C LYS A 188 -5.02 21.53 0.82
N GLN A 189 -4.94 22.35 1.86
CA GLN A 189 -3.83 23.30 2.04
C GLN A 189 -2.47 22.59 2.13
N ARG A 190 -2.39 21.50 2.91
CA ARG A 190 -1.12 20.77 3.09
C ARG A 190 -0.70 20.01 1.82
N LEU A 191 -1.64 19.39 1.12
CA LEU A 191 -1.36 18.74 -0.17
C LEU A 191 -0.96 19.76 -1.24
N ASP A 192 -1.63 20.90 -1.33
CA ASP A 192 -1.26 21.98 -2.24
C ASP A 192 0.18 22.48 -1.97
N TYR A 193 0.54 22.66 -0.71
CA TYR A 193 1.90 23.04 -0.30
C TYR A 193 2.93 21.95 -0.68
N ILE A 194 2.65 20.68 -0.41
CA ILE A 194 3.54 19.56 -0.76
C ILE A 194 3.73 19.47 -2.27
N PHE A 195 2.66 19.51 -3.05
CA PHE A 195 2.74 19.41 -4.50
C PHE A 195 3.44 20.62 -5.12
N SER A 196 3.19 21.84 -4.61
CA SER A 196 3.86 23.05 -5.08
C SER A 196 5.38 23.01 -4.88
N ASN A 197 5.85 22.36 -3.82
CA ASN A 197 7.27 22.28 -3.50
C ASN A 197 8.00 21.07 -4.10
N LEU A 198 7.26 20.01 -4.50
CA LEU A 198 7.86 18.76 -4.96
C LEU A 198 7.53 18.36 -6.39
N SER A 199 6.53 18.95 -7.05
CA SER A 199 6.08 18.49 -8.38
C SER A 199 7.09 18.65 -9.52
N ASN A 200 8.16 19.38 -9.31
CA ASN A 200 9.26 19.51 -10.25
C ASN A 200 10.28 18.35 -10.12
N GLU A 201 10.46 17.82 -8.91
CA GLU A 201 11.39 16.74 -8.59
C GLU A 201 10.71 15.36 -8.52
N VAL A 202 9.44 15.34 -8.14
CA VAL A 202 8.67 14.12 -7.92
C VAL A 202 7.44 14.10 -8.80
N ASN A 203 7.35 13.09 -9.65
CA ASN A 203 6.19 12.92 -10.52
C ASN A 203 5.14 11.92 -10.00
N THR A 204 5.42 11.18 -8.93
CA THR A 204 4.53 10.10 -8.45
C THR A 204 4.28 10.20 -6.95
N PHE A 205 3.00 10.28 -6.59
CA PHE A 205 2.55 10.38 -5.20
C PHE A 205 1.56 9.25 -4.88
N GLN A 206 1.82 8.51 -3.82
CA GLN A 206 0.85 7.60 -3.22
C GLN A 206 0.00 8.38 -2.21
N ILE A 207 -1.33 8.35 -2.36
CA ILE A 207 -2.24 9.11 -1.50
C ILE A 207 -2.92 8.18 -0.49
N GLY A 208 -2.48 8.27 0.75
CA GLY A 208 -2.90 7.41 1.84
C GLY A 208 -2.16 6.06 1.86
N ASN A 209 -2.34 5.31 2.96
CA ASN A 209 -1.69 4.03 3.19
C ASN A 209 -2.61 3.07 3.95
N SER A 210 -2.55 1.76 3.68
CA SER A 210 -3.24 0.67 4.40
C SER A 210 -4.73 0.95 4.65
N ILE A 211 -5.46 1.38 3.63
CA ILE A 211 -6.82 1.91 3.72
C ILE A 211 -7.87 0.89 4.20
N ASN A 212 -7.58 -0.40 4.11
CA ASN A 212 -8.42 -1.48 4.62
C ASN A 212 -8.18 -1.80 6.11
N ARG A 213 -7.28 -1.07 6.78
CA ARG A 213 -6.99 -1.24 8.20
C ARG A 213 -7.46 -0.04 9.02
N LYS A 214 -8.44 -0.23 9.92
CA LYS A 214 -8.99 0.85 10.76
C LYS A 214 -7.93 1.52 11.64
N LYS A 215 -6.87 0.81 12.01
CA LYS A 215 -5.74 1.39 12.73
C LYS A 215 -5.01 2.49 11.94
N TRP A 216 -5.18 2.51 10.63
CA TRP A 216 -4.67 3.54 9.73
C TRP A 216 -5.65 4.72 9.54
N ALA A 217 -6.54 4.92 10.50
CA ALA A 217 -7.46 6.04 10.68
C ALA A 217 -8.66 6.11 9.71
N PHE A 218 -8.66 5.42 8.58
CA PHE A 218 -9.87 5.32 7.77
C PHE A 218 -10.89 4.39 8.42
N VAL A 219 -12.12 4.87 8.54
CA VAL A 219 -13.24 4.09 9.09
C VAL A 219 -13.98 3.36 7.98
N SER A 220 -14.02 3.96 6.81
CA SER A 220 -14.65 3.40 5.62
C SER A 220 -13.88 3.77 4.35
N ILE A 221 -14.10 3.00 3.29
CA ILE A 221 -13.52 3.29 1.99
C ILE A 221 -14.09 4.59 1.37
N ASP A 222 -15.30 5.00 1.75
CA ASP A 222 -15.89 6.26 1.26
C ASP A 222 -15.14 7.49 1.85
N GLU A 223 -14.57 7.37 3.07
CA GLU A 223 -13.65 8.39 3.61
C GLU A 223 -12.36 8.46 2.79
N TYR A 224 -11.79 7.31 2.44
CA TYR A 224 -10.62 7.26 1.57
C TYR A 224 -10.90 7.92 0.20
N PHE A 225 -12.01 7.60 -0.44
CA PHE A 225 -12.37 8.24 -1.70
C PHE A 225 -12.49 9.76 -1.57
N SER A 226 -13.02 10.23 -0.45
CA SER A 226 -13.13 11.67 -0.18
C SER A 226 -11.76 12.32 0.04
N PHE A 227 -10.87 11.63 0.73
CA PHE A 227 -9.49 12.06 0.96
C PHE A 227 -8.68 12.08 -0.37
N PHE A 228 -8.74 11.00 -1.14
CA PHE A 228 -8.09 10.89 -2.45
C PHE A 228 -8.59 11.97 -3.42
N LYS A 229 -9.90 12.25 -3.40
CA LYS A 229 -10.50 13.27 -4.28
C LYS A 229 -9.88 14.65 -4.08
N ILE A 230 -9.45 15.01 -2.88
CA ILE A 230 -8.78 16.30 -2.63
C ILE A 230 -7.47 16.38 -3.44
N ALA A 231 -6.66 15.32 -3.40
CA ALA A 231 -5.43 15.25 -4.17
C ALA A 231 -5.71 15.22 -5.69
N TYR A 232 -6.73 14.46 -6.10
CA TYR A 232 -7.14 14.34 -7.50
C TYR A 232 -7.62 15.67 -8.09
N ASP A 233 -8.40 16.44 -7.33
CA ASP A 233 -8.87 17.76 -7.76
C ASP A 233 -7.69 18.75 -7.87
N LEU A 234 -6.75 18.73 -6.91
CA LEU A 234 -5.53 19.55 -6.97
C LEU A 234 -4.66 19.19 -8.17
N LYS A 235 -4.47 17.89 -8.43
CA LYS A 235 -3.75 17.43 -9.62
C LYS A 235 -4.34 18.03 -10.89
N ASN A 236 -5.65 17.89 -11.10
CA ASN A 236 -6.31 18.32 -12.33
C ASN A 236 -6.34 19.85 -12.47
N ASP A 237 -6.39 20.57 -11.35
CA ASP A 237 -6.46 22.05 -11.34
C ASP A 237 -5.07 22.68 -11.53
N LYS A 238 -4.04 22.17 -10.84
CA LYS A 238 -2.75 22.86 -10.74
C LYS A 238 -1.53 22.02 -11.13
N PHE A 239 -1.60 20.67 -11.00
CA PHE A 239 -0.43 19.80 -11.14
C PHE A 239 -0.68 18.64 -12.13
N PRO A 240 -1.04 18.91 -13.40
CA PRO A 240 -1.50 17.87 -14.33
C PRO A 240 -0.43 16.80 -14.65
N ASN A 241 0.83 17.10 -14.43
CA ASN A 241 1.95 16.21 -14.75
C ASN A 241 2.27 15.18 -13.66
N ILE A 242 1.72 15.33 -12.44
CA ILE A 242 1.95 14.35 -11.39
C ILE A 242 1.04 13.13 -11.55
N LYS A 243 1.52 11.97 -11.10
CA LYS A 243 0.78 10.71 -11.02
C LYS A 243 0.33 10.46 -9.59
N LEU A 244 -0.93 10.06 -9.43
CA LEU A 244 -1.50 9.70 -8.13
C LEU A 244 -1.77 8.20 -8.06
N LEU A 245 -1.06 7.50 -7.19
CA LEU A 245 -1.30 6.08 -6.91
C LEU A 245 -2.40 5.93 -5.87
N GLY A 246 -3.32 5.02 -6.14
CA GLY A 246 -4.47 4.75 -5.30
C GLY A 246 -4.62 3.28 -4.93
N SER A 247 -5.77 2.92 -4.39
CA SER A 247 -6.09 1.65 -3.73
C SER A 247 -5.39 1.49 -2.38
N ASN A 248 -4.05 1.37 -2.34
CA ASN A 248 -3.23 1.36 -1.12
C ASN A 248 -3.66 0.29 -0.08
N ILE A 249 -4.03 -0.89 -0.57
CA ILE A 249 -4.50 -2.02 0.25
C ILE A 249 -3.29 -2.74 0.86
N ILE A 250 -3.38 -3.05 2.16
CA ILE A 250 -2.40 -3.91 2.82
C ILE A 250 -2.88 -5.37 2.85
N ASP A 251 -1.95 -6.31 2.73
CA ASP A 251 -2.14 -7.75 2.62
C ASP A 251 -2.96 -8.14 1.36
N PHE A 252 -3.22 -9.43 1.17
CA PHE A 252 -4.04 -9.91 0.07
C PHE A 252 -5.53 -9.89 0.44
N ASP A 253 -6.20 -8.79 0.13
CA ASP A 253 -7.62 -8.53 0.43
C ASP A 253 -8.38 -8.21 -0.85
N LEU A 254 -8.69 -9.26 -1.63
CA LEU A 254 -9.38 -9.13 -2.93
C LEU A 254 -10.73 -8.40 -2.84
N PRO A 255 -11.60 -8.66 -1.83
CA PRO A 255 -12.87 -7.96 -1.71
C PRO A 255 -12.70 -6.44 -1.55
N PHE A 256 -11.77 -6.04 -0.69
CA PHE A 256 -11.54 -4.62 -0.46
C PHE A 256 -10.82 -3.96 -1.64
N PHE A 257 -9.89 -4.68 -2.27
CA PHE A 257 -9.22 -4.24 -3.49
C PHE A 257 -10.23 -4.00 -4.61
N ALA A 258 -11.12 -4.98 -4.90
CA ALA A 258 -12.18 -4.83 -5.89
C ALA A 258 -13.05 -3.59 -5.59
N ARG A 259 -13.43 -3.38 -4.33
CA ARG A 259 -14.22 -2.21 -3.94
C ARG A 259 -13.47 -0.90 -4.15
N SER A 260 -12.14 -0.88 -3.99
CA SER A 260 -11.33 0.32 -4.16
C SER A 260 -11.19 0.75 -5.63
N ILE A 261 -11.28 -0.18 -6.58
CA ILE A 261 -11.11 0.10 -8.01
C ILE A 261 -12.40 0.04 -8.83
N PHE A 262 -13.43 -0.70 -8.37
CA PHE A 262 -14.76 -0.72 -9.01
C PHE A 262 -15.72 0.22 -8.27
N HIS A 263 -15.68 1.49 -8.62
CA HIS A 263 -16.49 2.55 -8.00
C HIS A 263 -17.07 3.50 -9.05
N PHE A 264 -18.07 4.28 -8.64
CA PHE A 264 -18.71 5.32 -9.44
C PHE A 264 -18.34 6.73 -8.95
N LYS A 265 -17.16 6.89 -8.34
CA LYS A 265 -16.65 8.19 -7.88
C LYS A 265 -15.90 8.86 -9.03
N SER A 266 -15.95 10.20 -9.11
CA SER A 266 -15.20 10.99 -10.09
C SER A 266 -13.74 11.12 -9.65
N ILE A 267 -13.03 10.01 -9.56
CA ILE A 267 -11.59 9.90 -9.28
C ILE A 267 -11.00 8.81 -10.17
N PHE A 268 -9.74 8.96 -10.50
CA PHE A 268 -8.97 8.01 -11.31
C PHE A 268 -7.59 7.82 -10.69
N TYR A 269 -7.08 6.60 -10.69
CA TYR A 269 -5.73 6.28 -10.22
C TYR A 269 -4.79 6.15 -11.40
N ASP A 270 -3.68 6.89 -11.40
CA ASP A 270 -2.62 6.75 -12.41
C ASP A 270 -1.76 5.47 -12.21
N GLY A 271 -2.10 4.69 -11.20
CA GLY A 271 -1.53 3.38 -10.87
C GLY A 271 -2.08 2.88 -9.55
N ILE A 272 -1.88 1.59 -9.31
CA ILE A 272 -2.32 0.89 -8.10
C ILE A 272 -1.14 0.69 -7.17
N ALA A 273 -1.26 1.13 -5.93
CA ALA A 273 -0.33 0.79 -4.86
C ALA A 273 -0.94 -0.28 -3.94
N THR A 274 -0.10 -1.21 -3.48
CA THR A 274 -0.47 -2.23 -2.50
C THR A 274 0.71 -2.53 -1.58
N GLN A 275 0.43 -2.88 -0.32
CA GLN A 275 1.40 -3.42 0.62
C GLN A 275 1.20 -4.93 0.67
N LEU A 276 1.82 -5.65 -0.27
CA LEU A 276 1.56 -7.07 -0.47
C LEU A 276 2.47 -7.95 0.40
N TYR A 277 2.16 -7.98 1.67
CA TYR A 277 2.82 -8.88 2.62
C TYR A 277 2.37 -10.32 2.44
N VAL A 278 3.27 -11.26 2.77
CA VAL A 278 2.92 -12.68 2.85
C VAL A 278 2.05 -12.93 4.08
N ASP A 279 1.04 -13.80 3.93
CA ASP A 279 0.14 -14.16 5.03
C ASP A 279 0.93 -14.71 6.22
N ARG A 280 0.57 -14.26 7.42
CA ARG A 280 1.26 -14.61 8.67
C ARG A 280 2.79 -14.53 8.64
N ARG A 281 3.33 -13.72 7.72
CA ARG A 281 4.77 -13.58 7.51
C ARG A 281 5.50 -14.91 7.24
N GLY A 282 4.81 -15.85 6.61
CA GLY A 282 5.37 -17.11 6.17
C GLY A 282 6.31 -16.98 4.98
N GLY A 283 6.72 -18.11 4.40
CA GLY A 283 7.58 -18.15 3.22
C GLY A 283 6.94 -17.47 2.01
N PRO A 284 7.73 -16.83 1.13
CA PRO A 284 7.20 -16.11 -0.03
C PRO A 284 6.32 -16.94 -0.96
N GLU A 285 6.51 -18.26 -0.99
CA GLU A 285 5.77 -19.22 -1.80
C GLU A 285 4.45 -19.67 -1.16
N GLU A 286 4.21 -19.31 0.11
CA GLU A 286 3.03 -19.78 0.83
C GLU A 286 1.73 -19.26 0.21
N LYS A 287 0.76 -20.18 0.14
CA LYS A 287 -0.54 -19.91 -0.44
C LYS A 287 -1.53 -19.39 0.60
N GLN A 288 -2.22 -18.32 0.24
CA GLN A 288 -3.39 -17.82 0.95
C GLN A 288 -4.61 -18.01 0.05
N LEU A 289 -5.60 -18.78 0.49
CA LEU A 289 -6.80 -19.07 -0.31
C LEU A 289 -6.47 -19.63 -1.71
N GLY A 290 -5.39 -20.41 -1.82
CA GLY A 290 -4.91 -20.99 -3.07
C GLY A 290 -3.99 -20.09 -3.90
N PHE A 291 -3.80 -18.83 -3.54
CA PHE A 291 -2.94 -17.87 -4.22
C PHE A 291 -1.57 -17.76 -3.54
N ASP A 292 -0.51 -18.12 -4.25
CA ASP A 292 0.88 -17.77 -3.92
C ASP A 292 1.22 -16.32 -4.29
N THR A 293 2.43 -15.88 -4.05
CA THR A 293 2.85 -14.48 -4.34
C THR A 293 2.68 -14.12 -5.82
N VAL A 294 3.06 -15.01 -6.75
CA VAL A 294 2.92 -14.76 -8.19
C VAL A 294 1.45 -14.62 -8.58
N SER A 295 0.61 -15.54 -8.13
CA SER A 295 -0.83 -15.53 -8.44
C SER A 295 -1.59 -14.39 -7.76
N LYS A 296 -1.20 -13.97 -6.54
CA LYS A 296 -1.73 -12.76 -5.89
C LYS A 296 -1.45 -11.50 -6.71
N ILE A 297 -0.21 -11.32 -7.17
CA ILE A 297 0.18 -10.19 -8.02
C ILE A 297 -0.60 -10.21 -9.34
N LYS A 298 -0.67 -11.37 -10.01
CA LYS A 298 -1.43 -11.53 -11.26
C LYS A 298 -2.92 -11.25 -11.07
N ALA A 299 -3.50 -11.66 -9.94
CA ALA A 299 -4.90 -11.39 -9.63
C ALA A 299 -5.17 -9.88 -9.46
N TYR A 300 -4.30 -9.14 -8.75
CA TYR A 300 -4.42 -7.69 -8.63
C TYR A 300 -4.26 -6.98 -9.98
N ALA A 301 -3.27 -7.36 -10.78
CA ALA A 301 -3.08 -6.81 -12.12
C ALA A 301 -4.26 -7.12 -13.06
N ALA A 302 -4.86 -8.31 -12.97
CA ALA A 302 -6.04 -8.69 -13.74
C ALA A 302 -7.26 -7.81 -13.38
N LEU A 303 -7.51 -7.60 -12.10
CA LEU A 303 -8.60 -6.74 -11.65
C LEU A 303 -8.36 -5.26 -12.00
N ALA A 304 -7.13 -4.77 -11.92
CA ALA A 304 -6.77 -3.43 -12.37
C ALA A 304 -7.07 -3.26 -13.87
N SER A 305 -6.69 -4.24 -14.71
CA SER A 305 -6.99 -4.23 -16.16
C SER A 305 -8.48 -4.29 -16.48
N ALA A 306 -9.30 -4.81 -15.58
CA ALA A 306 -10.76 -4.86 -15.73
C ALA A 306 -11.43 -3.55 -15.30
N SER A 307 -10.72 -2.67 -14.57
CA SER A 307 -11.27 -1.43 -14.04
C SER A 307 -11.14 -0.28 -15.05
N ARG A 308 -12.13 0.60 -15.04
CA ARG A 308 -12.10 1.88 -15.77
C ARG A 308 -11.61 3.05 -14.92
N ASN A 309 -11.28 2.79 -13.66
CA ASN A 309 -10.93 3.83 -12.69
C ASN A 309 -9.43 3.87 -12.39
N THR A 310 -8.63 3.11 -13.13
CA THR A 310 -7.18 3.08 -12.92
C THR A 310 -6.43 2.71 -14.20
N GLU A 311 -5.19 3.23 -14.32
CA GLU A 311 -4.17 2.65 -15.18
C GLU A 311 -3.76 1.27 -14.65
N ASN A 312 -3.27 0.42 -15.57
CA ASN A 312 -2.85 -0.95 -15.25
C ASN A 312 -1.37 -1.01 -14.82
N GLU A 313 -0.93 -0.06 -13.99
CA GLU A 313 0.40 -0.05 -13.39
C GLU A 313 0.29 -0.48 -11.92
N LEU A 314 0.95 -1.58 -11.55
CA LEU A 314 0.93 -2.12 -10.19
C LEU A 314 2.26 -1.84 -9.47
N TYR A 315 2.17 -1.24 -8.30
CA TYR A 315 3.26 -0.95 -7.39
C TYR A 315 3.08 -1.73 -6.08
N ILE A 316 4.13 -2.39 -5.62
CA ILE A 316 4.20 -2.95 -4.26
C ILE A 316 5.00 -1.95 -3.43
N THR A 317 4.32 -1.16 -2.62
CA THR A 317 4.93 -0.04 -1.88
C THR A 317 5.43 -0.42 -0.50
N GLU A 318 5.08 -1.61 -0.01
CA GLU A 318 5.63 -2.17 1.22
C GLU A 318 5.68 -3.70 1.16
N VAL A 319 6.83 -4.25 1.52
CA VAL A 319 7.03 -5.66 1.87
C VAL A 319 8.22 -5.79 2.80
N ASN A 320 8.10 -6.62 3.83
CA ASN A 320 9.19 -7.02 4.73
C ASN A 320 8.76 -8.19 5.61
N TRP A 321 9.70 -8.64 6.45
CA TRP A 321 9.46 -9.57 7.55
C TRP A 321 10.05 -8.99 8.83
N PRO A 322 9.29 -9.00 9.96
CA PRO A 322 9.76 -8.52 11.25
C PRO A 322 10.70 -9.52 11.92
N LEU A 323 11.66 -8.98 12.68
CA LEU A 323 12.75 -9.74 13.28
C LEU A 323 12.47 -10.14 14.72
N GLN A 324 12.77 -11.39 15.07
CA GLN A 324 12.55 -11.97 16.39
C GLN A 324 13.40 -11.28 17.46
N GLU A 325 14.66 -11.01 17.17
CA GLU A 325 15.61 -10.37 18.09
C GLU A 325 15.20 -8.95 18.48
N MET A 326 14.36 -8.32 17.68
CA MET A 326 13.91 -6.93 17.83
C MET A 326 12.39 -6.82 17.97
N SER A 327 11.76 -7.79 18.64
CA SER A 327 10.30 -7.90 18.76
C SER A 327 9.62 -6.64 19.30
N VAL A 328 10.26 -5.92 20.22
CA VAL A 328 9.75 -4.66 20.81
C VAL A 328 9.62 -3.55 19.77
N TRP A 329 10.45 -3.58 18.71
CA TRP A 329 10.49 -2.61 17.62
C TRP A 329 9.69 -3.07 16.40
N SER A 330 8.99 -4.19 16.52
CA SER A 330 8.20 -4.75 15.41
C SER A 330 6.75 -4.31 15.49
N PRO A 331 6.12 -3.94 14.35
CA PRO A 331 4.69 -3.66 14.27
C PRO A 331 3.82 -4.92 14.49
N SER A 332 4.42 -6.11 14.51
CA SER A 332 3.75 -7.41 14.73
C SER A 332 4.58 -8.30 15.61
N ALA A 333 4.15 -8.51 16.84
CA ALA A 333 4.83 -9.39 17.79
C ALA A 333 4.55 -10.90 17.56
N GLU A 334 3.61 -11.26 16.67
CA GLU A 334 3.13 -12.64 16.51
C GLU A 334 3.85 -13.42 15.40
N TYR A 335 4.47 -12.73 14.44
CA TYR A 335 5.01 -13.35 13.22
C TYR A 335 6.45 -12.90 12.97
N LEU A 336 7.32 -13.25 13.89
CA LEU A 336 8.72 -12.86 13.88
C LEU A 336 9.59 -13.96 13.29
N ILE A 337 10.64 -13.58 12.54
CA ILE A 337 11.61 -14.52 11.96
C ILE A 337 13.03 -14.12 12.31
N GLU A 338 13.97 -15.05 12.12
CA GLU A 338 15.41 -14.80 12.28
C GLU A 338 15.95 -13.90 11.16
N GLU A 339 17.04 -13.15 11.44
CA GLU A 339 17.66 -12.22 10.48
C GLU A 339 18.11 -12.93 9.19
N SER A 340 18.73 -14.10 9.30
CA SER A 340 19.16 -14.91 8.13
C SER A 340 17.97 -15.37 7.26
N LEU A 341 16.84 -15.68 7.90
CA LEU A 341 15.63 -16.07 7.19
C LEU A 341 14.98 -14.87 6.49
N GLN A 342 15.04 -13.66 7.09
CA GLN A 342 14.59 -12.43 6.43
C GLN A 342 15.32 -12.20 5.11
N ALA A 343 16.64 -12.36 5.08
CA ALA A 343 17.45 -12.20 3.87
C ALA A 343 17.05 -13.21 2.79
N ARG A 344 16.89 -14.49 3.14
CA ARG A 344 16.45 -15.55 2.23
C ARG A 344 15.04 -15.29 1.70
N TYR A 345 14.11 -14.85 2.55
CA TYR A 345 12.74 -14.54 2.16
C TYR A 345 12.69 -13.31 1.23
N MET A 346 13.52 -12.31 1.49
CA MET A 346 13.66 -11.16 0.59
C MET A 346 14.03 -11.59 -0.83
N ILE A 347 15.11 -12.39 -0.97
CA ILE A 347 15.56 -12.85 -2.30
C ILE A 347 14.41 -13.57 -3.02
N ARG A 348 13.81 -14.56 -2.39
CA ARG A 348 12.76 -15.39 -2.98
C ARG A 348 11.50 -14.56 -3.32
N TYR A 349 11.13 -13.59 -2.47
CA TYR A 349 10.01 -12.69 -2.77
C TYR A 349 10.25 -11.85 -4.02
N TYR A 350 11.44 -11.26 -4.15
CA TYR A 350 11.78 -10.48 -5.33
C TYR A 350 11.82 -11.35 -6.58
N LEU A 351 12.36 -12.56 -6.53
CA LEU A 351 12.36 -13.50 -7.66
C LEU A 351 10.92 -13.86 -8.08
N LEU A 352 10.02 -14.15 -7.14
CA LEU A 352 8.61 -14.41 -7.43
C LEU A 352 7.88 -13.16 -7.97
N MET A 353 8.20 -11.99 -7.45
CA MET A 353 7.68 -10.72 -7.96
C MET A 353 8.10 -10.52 -9.43
N LEU A 354 9.38 -10.73 -9.77
CA LEU A 354 9.89 -10.68 -11.14
C LEU A 354 9.23 -11.72 -12.03
N ALA A 355 9.04 -12.95 -11.54
CA ALA A 355 8.35 -14.05 -12.23
C ALA A 355 6.89 -13.70 -12.57
N SER A 356 6.24 -12.83 -11.82
CA SER A 356 4.90 -12.36 -12.14
C SER A 356 4.83 -11.55 -13.42
N GLY A 357 5.88 -10.75 -13.71
CA GLY A 357 5.97 -9.83 -14.85
C GLY A 357 4.94 -8.69 -14.81
N LYS A 358 4.39 -8.35 -13.64
CA LYS A 358 3.25 -7.41 -13.50
C LYS A 358 3.54 -6.20 -12.62
N VAL A 359 4.64 -6.21 -11.87
CA VAL A 359 4.96 -5.15 -10.92
C VAL A 359 5.88 -4.13 -11.56
N LYS A 360 5.47 -2.87 -11.54
CA LYS A 360 6.30 -1.76 -12.04
C LYS A 360 7.43 -1.43 -11.08
N LYS A 361 7.14 -1.32 -9.79
CA LYS A 361 8.11 -1.06 -8.72
C LYS A 361 7.72 -1.84 -7.47
N CYS A 362 8.72 -2.36 -6.75
CA CYS A 362 8.54 -3.05 -5.48
C CYS A 362 9.52 -2.47 -4.45
N PHE A 363 9.00 -1.91 -3.36
CA PHE A 363 9.79 -1.22 -2.37
C PHE A 363 9.94 -2.08 -1.11
N TRP A 364 11.18 -2.38 -0.75
CA TRP A 364 11.48 -2.97 0.55
C TRP A 364 11.19 -1.96 1.67
N HIS A 365 10.44 -2.36 2.66
CA HIS A 365 10.06 -1.50 3.78
C HIS A 365 10.81 -1.93 5.04
N GLN A 366 11.92 -1.29 5.47
CA GLN A 366 12.51 -0.05 4.96
C GLN A 366 14.05 -0.07 5.10
N LEU A 367 14.74 1.03 4.75
CA LEU A 367 16.19 1.11 4.90
C LEU A 367 16.62 0.99 6.37
N VAL A 368 16.16 1.90 7.23
CA VAL A 368 16.54 1.93 8.65
C VAL A 368 15.35 1.66 9.54
N ALA A 369 15.35 0.55 10.23
CA ALA A 369 14.41 0.23 11.30
C ALA A 369 14.97 -0.91 12.17
N PRO A 370 14.99 -0.77 13.51
CA PRO A 370 15.49 -1.83 14.38
C PRO A 370 14.75 -3.15 14.20
N GLY A 371 13.42 -3.12 14.06
CA GLY A 371 12.58 -4.32 14.06
C GLY A 371 12.44 -5.05 12.73
N TYR A 372 12.82 -4.44 11.58
CA TYR A 372 12.55 -5.03 10.26
C TYR A 372 13.34 -4.41 9.08
N GLY A 373 14.11 -3.33 9.31
CA GLY A 373 14.87 -2.62 8.26
C GLY A 373 16.12 -3.35 7.82
N LEU A 374 16.71 -2.90 6.72
CA LEU A 374 18.01 -3.38 6.24
C LEU A 374 19.14 -2.99 7.17
N VAL A 375 18.95 -1.93 7.95
CA VAL A 375 19.91 -1.35 8.88
C VAL A 375 19.29 -1.22 10.26
N ASN A 376 20.04 -1.63 11.28
CA ASN A 376 19.73 -1.39 12.69
C ASN A 376 20.53 -0.18 13.19
N ASN A 377 19.84 0.77 13.85
CA ASN A 377 20.42 2.01 14.37
C ASN A 377 20.35 2.12 15.90
N LEU A 378 20.23 1.01 16.61
CA LEU A 378 20.22 1.00 18.07
C LEU A 378 21.62 1.18 18.66
N ASP A 379 21.65 1.55 19.95
CA ASP A 379 22.87 1.68 20.78
C ASP A 379 23.95 2.59 20.18
N GLY A 380 23.50 3.63 19.49
CA GLY A 380 24.39 4.63 18.86
C GLY A 380 25.19 4.11 17.67
N LYS A 381 24.90 2.90 17.17
CA LYS A 381 25.62 2.25 16.07
C LYS A 381 24.73 2.10 14.84
N ILE A 382 25.37 1.99 13.69
CA ILE A 382 24.76 1.60 12.40
C ILE A 382 25.24 0.20 12.08
N LYS A 383 24.32 -0.79 12.06
CA LYS A 383 24.63 -2.16 11.69
C LYS A 383 23.84 -2.55 10.45
N LYS A 384 24.54 -2.76 9.32
CA LYS A 384 23.97 -3.35 8.10
C LYS A 384 23.72 -4.83 8.34
N ARG A 385 22.53 -5.32 7.96
CA ARG A 385 22.13 -6.71 8.10
C ARG A 385 22.42 -7.55 6.85
N ASP A 386 22.34 -8.86 6.93
CA ASP A 386 22.48 -9.74 5.77
C ASP A 386 21.54 -9.36 4.63
N ALA A 387 20.30 -8.98 4.94
CA ALA A 387 19.33 -8.50 3.97
C ALA A 387 19.81 -7.24 3.19
N TYR A 388 20.64 -6.38 3.79
CA TYR A 388 21.24 -5.22 3.10
C TYR A 388 22.14 -5.67 1.95
N PHE A 389 23.04 -6.60 2.23
CA PHE A 389 23.98 -7.13 1.24
C PHE A 389 23.27 -7.97 0.18
N CYS A 390 22.29 -8.79 0.59
CA CYS A 390 21.47 -9.55 -0.33
C CYS A 390 20.69 -8.62 -1.28
N PHE A 391 20.13 -7.51 -0.78
CA PHE A 391 19.42 -6.55 -1.62
C PHE A 391 20.34 -5.87 -2.64
N LYS A 392 21.56 -5.50 -2.22
CA LYS A 392 22.60 -4.97 -3.11
C LYS A 392 22.92 -5.95 -4.24
N HIS A 393 23.11 -7.24 -3.92
CA HIS A 393 23.38 -8.27 -4.92
C HIS A 393 22.18 -8.52 -5.86
N LEU A 394 20.95 -8.55 -5.35
CA LEU A 394 19.76 -8.66 -6.18
C LEU A 394 19.69 -7.55 -7.23
N ILE A 395 19.93 -6.30 -6.82
CA ILE A 395 19.95 -5.16 -7.73
C ILE A 395 21.03 -5.35 -8.79
N SER A 396 22.27 -5.67 -8.39
CA SER A 396 23.40 -5.80 -9.32
C SER A 396 23.19 -6.91 -10.36
N ILE A 397 22.58 -8.01 -9.97
CA ILE A 397 22.33 -9.16 -10.85
C ILE A 397 21.16 -8.91 -11.78
N PHE A 398 20.00 -8.49 -11.23
CA PHE A 398 18.73 -8.52 -11.94
C PHE A 398 18.30 -7.18 -12.54
N SER A 399 18.86 -6.03 -12.13
CA SER A 399 18.53 -4.75 -12.79
C SER A 399 18.94 -4.79 -14.26
N ASP A 400 18.14 -4.13 -15.11
CA ASP A 400 18.29 -4.06 -16.57
C ASP A 400 18.19 -5.40 -17.32
N SER A 401 17.94 -6.51 -16.63
CA SER A 401 17.64 -7.80 -17.25
C SER A 401 16.18 -7.89 -17.75
N LYS A 402 15.87 -8.90 -18.55
CA LYS A 402 14.52 -9.23 -19.04
C LYS A 402 14.12 -10.61 -18.58
N THR A 403 12.93 -10.75 -18.01
CA THR A 403 12.39 -12.06 -17.64
C THR A 403 12.05 -12.86 -18.91
N LYS A 404 12.64 -14.05 -19.04
CA LYS A 404 12.41 -14.97 -20.17
C LYS A 404 11.45 -16.08 -19.82
N LYS A 405 11.65 -16.73 -18.67
CA LYS A 405 10.86 -17.89 -18.29
C LYS A 405 10.79 -18.04 -16.79
N PHE A 406 9.68 -18.54 -16.29
CA PHE A 406 9.51 -19.00 -14.93
C PHE A 406 8.99 -20.44 -14.93
N ILE A 407 9.64 -21.31 -14.19
CA ILE A 407 9.31 -22.74 -14.06
C ILE A 407 9.07 -22.99 -12.57
N GLN A 408 7.98 -23.70 -12.29
CA GLN A 408 7.65 -24.18 -10.95
C GLN A 408 7.25 -25.64 -11.02
N GLU A 409 8.02 -26.50 -10.37
CA GLU A 409 7.76 -27.93 -10.27
C GLU A 409 7.81 -28.36 -8.80
N LYS A 410 6.64 -28.66 -8.24
CA LYS A 410 6.47 -28.97 -6.82
C LYS A 410 7.06 -27.84 -5.93
N ASN A 411 8.17 -28.14 -5.23
CA ASN A 411 8.87 -27.24 -4.33
C ASN A 411 10.08 -26.54 -4.96
N LEU A 412 10.37 -26.85 -6.23
CA LEU A 412 11.48 -26.28 -6.98
C LEU A 412 11.00 -25.15 -7.90
N TYR A 413 11.73 -24.07 -7.90
CA TYR A 413 11.45 -22.86 -8.68
C TYR A 413 12.68 -22.47 -9.47
N CYS A 414 12.47 -22.01 -10.71
CA CYS A 414 13.54 -21.48 -11.54
C CYS A 414 13.05 -20.23 -12.28
N LEU A 415 13.76 -19.13 -12.12
CA LEU A 415 13.57 -17.89 -12.87
C LEU A 415 14.73 -17.70 -13.82
N ILE A 416 14.42 -17.60 -15.12
CA ILE A 416 15.40 -17.35 -16.17
C ILE A 416 15.26 -15.91 -16.65
N VAL A 417 16.34 -15.16 -16.58
CA VAL A 417 16.42 -13.79 -17.08
C VAL A 417 17.59 -13.64 -18.06
N GLU A 418 17.51 -12.67 -18.93
CA GLU A 418 18.59 -12.30 -19.86
C GLU A 418 19.09 -10.88 -19.56
N LYS A 419 20.39 -10.73 -19.41
CA LYS A 419 21.08 -9.47 -19.22
C LYS A 419 22.27 -9.41 -20.17
N GLU A 420 22.30 -8.41 -21.08
CA GLU A 420 23.41 -8.21 -22.02
C GLU A 420 23.87 -9.52 -22.73
N GLU A 421 22.90 -10.24 -23.30
CA GLU A 421 23.09 -11.55 -23.96
C GLU A 421 23.52 -12.73 -23.05
N THR A 422 23.66 -12.46 -21.73
CA THR A 422 23.94 -13.50 -20.74
C THR A 422 22.64 -14.03 -20.16
N ILE A 423 22.50 -15.34 -20.11
CA ILE A 423 21.37 -16.02 -19.46
C ILE A 423 21.75 -16.27 -18.00
N ILE A 424 20.88 -15.82 -17.09
CA ILE A 424 21.01 -16.02 -15.65
C ILE A 424 19.85 -16.89 -15.20
N GLU A 425 20.17 -17.98 -14.52
CA GLU A 425 19.17 -18.91 -13.96
C GLU A 425 19.24 -18.82 -12.42
N ALA A 426 18.15 -18.40 -11.81
CA ALA A 426 17.99 -18.42 -10.35
C ALA A 426 17.12 -19.61 -9.97
N VAL A 427 17.71 -20.58 -9.28
CA VAL A 427 17.04 -21.80 -8.82
C VAL A 427 16.95 -21.83 -7.30
N TRP A 428 15.79 -22.16 -6.77
CA TRP A 428 15.60 -22.30 -5.31
C TRP A 428 14.51 -23.32 -4.98
N SER A 429 14.54 -23.80 -3.73
CA SER A 429 13.50 -24.63 -3.15
C SER A 429 12.86 -23.96 -1.92
N ASN A 430 11.60 -24.27 -1.63
CA ASN A 430 10.90 -23.78 -0.44
C ASN A 430 10.95 -24.76 0.76
N ASP A 431 11.50 -25.95 0.58
CA ASP A 431 11.64 -26.99 1.62
C ASP A 431 13.02 -27.00 2.32
N GLY A 432 13.89 -26.08 1.95
CA GLY A 432 15.22 -25.95 2.54
C GLY A 432 16.26 -26.95 2.05
N ASN A 433 15.96 -27.74 1.02
CA ASN A 433 16.82 -28.80 0.48
C ASN A 433 17.52 -28.41 -0.84
N ALA A 434 17.64 -27.11 -1.15
CA ALA A 434 18.36 -26.59 -2.33
C ALA A 434 19.48 -25.67 -1.96
#